data_b754d699f4e10f9eb18b60d191817cdc
#
_entry.id   b754d699f4e10f9eb18b60d191817cdc
#
_cell.length_a   1.000
_cell.length_b   1.000
_cell.length_c   1.000
_cell.angle_alpha   90.00
_cell.angle_beta   90.00
_cell.angle_gamma   90.00
#
_symmetry.space_group_name_H-M   'P 1'
#
loop_
_entity.id
_entity.type
_entity.pdbx_description
1 polymer ?
#
loop_
_entity_poly.entity_id
_entity_poly.type
_entity_poly.pdbx_seq_one_letter_code
_entity_poly.pdbx_strand_id
1 'polypeptide(L)'
;MEKTIALIPGDGIGPDVVAEAVNVLDAVAEKYGHKWNYTNVIAGGCAIDKFGKPLPQEQLDICLKSDAALLGAVGGPKWDNLPSEIRPEKALLGLRGGMKVFANLRPAVMWKQLKDACPLKDEIVGDGLDILIVRELTGGIYFGERGTSEDGNTAWDTEKYTRP
;
A
#
# COMPACT_ATOMS: atom_id res chain seq x y z
N MET A 1 1.23 13.44 -21.80
CA MET A 1 2.36 13.40 -20.85
C MET A 1 3.06 12.05 -20.93
N GLU A 2 4.34 11.98 -20.57
CA GLU A 2 5.08 10.73 -20.44
C GLU A 2 5.50 10.53 -18.98
N LYS A 3 5.29 9.34 -18.42
CA LYS A 3 5.56 9.02 -17.01
C LYS A 3 6.07 7.59 -16.88
N THR A 4 6.89 7.36 -15.85
CA THR A 4 7.36 6.04 -15.46
C THR A 4 6.59 5.55 -14.25
N ILE A 5 6.06 4.32 -14.33
CA ILE A 5 5.25 3.70 -13.27
C ILE A 5 5.92 2.40 -12.83
N ALA A 6 6.27 2.31 -11.56
CA ALA A 6 6.70 1.07 -10.94
C ALA A 6 5.48 0.17 -10.70
N LEU A 7 5.45 -1.00 -11.32
CA LEU A 7 4.41 -1.99 -11.11
C LEU A 7 4.86 -2.98 -10.04
N ILE A 8 4.09 -3.08 -8.97
CA ILE A 8 4.33 -3.99 -7.84
C ILE A 8 3.14 -4.96 -7.78
N PRO A 9 3.11 -6.01 -8.60
CA PRO A 9 2.01 -6.99 -8.56
C PRO A 9 1.84 -7.60 -7.18
N GLY A 10 2.95 -7.95 -6.52
CA GLY A 10 2.96 -8.58 -5.22
C GLY A 10 2.54 -10.05 -5.28
N ASP A 11 1.61 -10.45 -4.41
CA ASP A 11 1.27 -11.85 -4.15
C ASP A 11 -0.23 -12.14 -4.40
N GLY A 12 -0.57 -13.42 -4.48
CA GLY A 12 -1.95 -13.89 -4.55
C GLY A 12 -2.71 -13.33 -5.74
N ILE A 13 -3.79 -12.57 -5.47
CA ILE A 13 -4.62 -11.91 -6.49
C ILE A 13 -3.95 -10.67 -7.11
N GLY A 14 -2.85 -10.18 -6.53
CA GLY A 14 -2.20 -8.94 -6.92
C GLY A 14 -1.82 -8.86 -8.40
N PRO A 15 -1.20 -9.90 -9.00
CA PRO A 15 -0.88 -9.92 -10.42
C PRO A 15 -2.10 -9.69 -11.32
N ASP A 16 -3.22 -10.34 -11.03
CA ASP A 16 -4.45 -10.22 -11.83
C ASP A 16 -5.02 -8.80 -11.72
N VAL A 17 -5.08 -8.27 -10.50
CA VAL A 17 -5.60 -6.90 -10.25
C VAL A 17 -4.73 -5.85 -10.93
N VAL A 18 -3.39 -6.00 -10.88
CA VAL A 18 -2.48 -5.06 -11.53
C VAL A 18 -2.57 -5.15 -13.05
N ALA A 19 -2.73 -6.35 -13.61
CA ALA A 19 -2.91 -6.51 -15.06
C ALA A 19 -4.15 -5.76 -15.56
N GLU A 20 -5.29 -5.86 -14.86
CA GLU A 20 -6.50 -5.12 -15.22
C GLU A 20 -6.35 -3.60 -15.02
N ALA A 21 -5.63 -3.17 -13.99
CA ALA A 21 -5.32 -1.76 -13.80
C ALA A 21 -4.44 -1.20 -14.94
N VAL A 22 -3.48 -1.99 -15.44
CA VAL A 22 -2.65 -1.62 -16.60
C VAL A 22 -3.50 -1.49 -17.86
N ASN A 23 -4.43 -2.42 -18.11
CA ASN A 23 -5.36 -2.33 -19.24
C ASN A 23 -6.14 -1.01 -19.23
N VAL A 24 -6.60 -0.56 -18.05
CA VAL A 24 -7.29 0.73 -17.91
C VAL A 24 -6.34 1.90 -18.15
N LEU A 25 -5.13 1.85 -17.60
CA LEU A 25 -4.12 2.90 -17.81
C LEU A 25 -3.76 3.05 -19.29
N ASP A 26 -3.61 1.95 -20.02
CA ASP A 26 -3.28 1.95 -21.45
C ASP A 26 -4.43 2.50 -22.28
N ALA A 27 -5.68 2.15 -21.96
CA ALA A 27 -6.85 2.74 -22.60
C ALA A 27 -6.95 4.26 -22.38
N VAL A 28 -6.61 4.73 -21.17
CA VAL A 28 -6.52 6.17 -20.86
C VAL A 28 -5.37 6.83 -21.64
N ALA A 29 -4.22 6.16 -21.73
CA ALA A 29 -3.08 6.66 -22.49
C ALA A 29 -3.42 6.85 -23.96
N GLU A 30 -4.05 5.86 -24.58
CA GLU A 30 -4.51 5.93 -25.98
C GLU A 30 -5.49 7.08 -26.17
N LYS A 31 -6.52 7.17 -25.32
CA LYS A 31 -7.57 8.18 -25.42
C LYS A 31 -7.07 9.63 -25.28
N TYR A 32 -6.11 9.86 -24.40
CA TYR A 32 -5.65 11.21 -24.03
C TYR A 32 -4.23 11.53 -24.52
N GLY A 33 -3.61 10.67 -25.31
CA GLY A 33 -2.26 10.90 -25.84
C GLY A 33 -1.19 10.89 -24.76
N HIS A 34 -1.29 9.98 -23.79
CA HIS A 34 -0.27 9.78 -22.76
C HIS A 34 0.65 8.62 -23.15
N LYS A 35 1.79 8.51 -22.46
CA LYS A 35 2.72 7.40 -22.60
C LYS A 35 3.16 6.95 -21.20
N TRP A 36 2.95 5.69 -20.89
CA TRP A 36 3.39 5.08 -19.65
C TRP A 36 4.57 4.15 -19.92
N ASN A 37 5.65 4.31 -19.13
CA ASN A 37 6.79 3.41 -19.14
C ASN A 37 6.72 2.57 -17.87
N TYR A 38 6.41 1.28 -17.98
CA TYR A 38 6.24 0.39 -16.85
C TYR A 38 7.54 -0.31 -16.48
N THR A 39 7.85 -0.39 -15.19
CA THR A 39 8.96 -1.17 -14.65
C THR A 39 8.46 -2.09 -13.54
N ASN A 40 8.65 -3.39 -13.70
CA ASN A 40 8.21 -4.37 -12.70
C ASN A 40 9.11 -4.34 -11.46
N VAL A 41 8.48 -4.42 -10.30
CA VAL A 41 9.09 -4.47 -8.96
C VAL A 41 8.61 -5.72 -8.24
N ILE A 42 9.54 -6.45 -7.66
CA ILE A 42 9.26 -7.67 -6.90
C ILE A 42 9.29 -7.30 -5.40
N ALA A 43 8.13 -7.36 -4.74
CA ALA A 43 7.97 -7.05 -3.32
C ALA A 43 6.89 -7.93 -2.69
N GLY A 44 6.98 -8.16 -1.39
CA GLY A 44 6.07 -9.06 -0.67
C GLY A 44 6.61 -10.48 -0.52
N GLY A 45 5.73 -11.45 -0.51
CA GLY A 45 6.06 -12.86 -0.36
C GLY A 45 6.87 -13.41 -1.53
N CYS A 46 6.56 -13.00 -2.75
CA CYS A 46 7.33 -13.37 -3.94
C CYS A 46 8.79 -12.86 -3.88
N ALA A 47 9.04 -11.72 -3.22
CA ALA A 47 10.39 -11.22 -2.98
C ALA A 47 11.10 -12.04 -1.90
N ILE A 48 10.39 -12.48 -0.86
CA ILE A 48 10.95 -13.37 0.15
C ILE A 48 11.42 -14.69 -0.49
N ASP A 49 10.58 -15.28 -1.33
CA ASP A 49 10.93 -16.53 -2.03
C ASP A 49 12.17 -16.38 -2.92
N LYS A 50 12.33 -15.24 -3.56
CA LYS A 50 13.40 -14.99 -4.52
C LYS A 50 14.69 -14.48 -3.88
N PHE A 51 14.57 -13.60 -2.89
CA PHE A 51 15.69 -12.83 -2.34
C PHE A 51 15.89 -13.01 -0.81
N GLY A 52 14.99 -13.74 -0.13
CA GLY A 52 15.01 -13.89 1.32
C GLY A 52 14.58 -12.63 2.09
N LYS A 53 14.08 -11.59 1.38
CA LYS A 53 13.66 -10.31 1.97
C LYS A 53 12.38 -9.81 1.31
N PRO A 54 11.44 -9.22 2.08
CA PRO A 54 10.17 -8.76 1.52
C PRO A 54 10.31 -7.55 0.59
N LEU A 55 11.35 -6.72 0.77
CA LEU A 55 11.66 -5.57 -0.09
C LEU A 55 13.18 -5.37 -0.16
N PRO A 56 13.87 -5.91 -1.16
CA PRO A 56 15.27 -5.57 -1.44
C PRO A 56 15.44 -4.09 -1.79
N GLN A 57 16.61 -3.51 -1.46
CA GLN A 57 16.89 -2.10 -1.72
C GLN A 57 16.80 -1.75 -3.22
N GLU A 58 17.29 -2.63 -4.09
CA GLU A 58 17.25 -2.43 -5.54
C GLU A 58 15.81 -2.30 -6.06
N GLN A 59 14.85 -2.99 -5.43
CA GLN A 59 13.43 -2.91 -5.78
C GLN A 59 12.81 -1.59 -5.29
N LEU A 60 13.18 -1.13 -4.10
CA LEU A 60 12.80 0.18 -3.59
C LEU A 60 13.38 1.30 -4.48
N ASP A 61 14.61 1.18 -4.92
CA ASP A 61 15.28 2.17 -5.79
C ASP A 61 14.56 2.36 -7.13
N ILE A 62 13.94 1.31 -7.67
CA ILE A 62 13.09 1.41 -8.87
C ILE A 62 11.87 2.30 -8.56
N CYS A 63 11.22 2.07 -7.43
CA CYS A 63 10.07 2.89 -7.01
C CYS A 63 10.46 4.36 -6.82
N LEU A 64 11.62 4.62 -6.20
CA LEU A 64 12.12 5.97 -5.96
C LEU A 64 12.48 6.74 -7.25
N LYS A 65 12.83 6.03 -8.31
CA LYS A 65 13.14 6.60 -9.63
C LYS A 65 11.90 6.76 -10.52
N SER A 66 10.77 6.20 -10.12
CA SER A 66 9.52 6.27 -10.86
C SER A 66 8.67 7.47 -10.44
N ASP A 67 7.82 7.96 -11.34
CA ASP A 67 6.87 9.03 -11.04
C ASP A 67 5.74 8.58 -10.12
N ALA A 68 5.39 7.29 -10.21
CA ALA A 68 4.36 6.65 -9.37
C ALA A 68 4.67 5.16 -9.17
N ALA A 69 4.07 4.57 -8.14
CA ALA A 69 4.06 3.13 -7.93
C ALA A 69 2.62 2.62 -7.85
N LEU A 70 2.32 1.56 -8.59
CA LEU A 70 1.04 0.85 -8.56
C LEU A 70 1.24 -0.48 -7.84
N LEU A 71 0.61 -0.62 -6.67
CA LEU A 71 0.68 -1.81 -5.83
C LEU A 71 -0.60 -2.63 -5.96
N GLY A 72 -0.45 -3.93 -6.21
CA GLY A 72 -1.54 -4.90 -6.17
C GLY A 72 -1.85 -5.35 -4.73
N ALA A 73 -1.37 -6.53 -4.36
CA ALA A 73 -1.56 -7.09 -3.03
C ALA A 73 -0.29 -7.77 -2.52
N VAL A 74 -0.10 -7.82 -1.21
CA VAL A 74 1.02 -8.54 -0.60
C VAL A 74 0.52 -9.46 0.51
N GLY A 75 1.19 -10.60 0.67
CA GLY A 75 0.88 -11.59 1.68
C GLY A 75 0.04 -12.76 1.17
N GLY A 76 -0.10 -13.74 2.03
CA GLY A 76 -0.89 -14.96 1.79
C GLY A 76 -0.52 -16.07 2.74
N PRO A 77 -1.35 -17.13 2.83
CA PRO A 77 -1.19 -18.20 3.83
C PRO A 77 0.18 -18.88 3.85
N LYS A 78 0.87 -18.89 2.71
CA LYS A 78 2.22 -19.47 2.58
C LYS A 78 3.23 -18.85 3.54
N TRP A 79 3.10 -17.57 3.87
CA TRP A 79 4.07 -16.80 4.66
C TRP A 79 3.59 -16.44 6.06
N ASP A 80 2.40 -16.91 6.50
CA ASP A 80 1.81 -16.57 7.80
C ASP A 80 2.67 -17.00 8.99
N ASN A 81 3.43 -18.10 8.83
CA ASN A 81 4.29 -18.64 9.89
C ASN A 81 5.70 -18.04 9.92
N LEU A 82 6.01 -17.06 9.07
CA LEU A 82 7.31 -16.41 9.09
C LEU A 82 7.46 -15.49 10.31
N PRO A 83 8.70 -15.29 10.80
CA PRO A 83 9.00 -14.26 11.79
C PRO A 83 8.49 -12.88 11.35
N SER A 84 8.04 -12.07 12.32
CA SER A 84 7.41 -10.77 12.05
C SER A 84 8.27 -9.83 11.21
N GLU A 85 9.60 -9.96 11.34
CA GLU A 85 10.60 -9.12 10.68
C GLU A 85 10.69 -9.33 9.16
N ILE A 86 10.32 -10.53 8.70
CA ILE A 86 10.40 -10.92 7.29
C ILE A 86 9.05 -11.26 6.67
N ARG A 87 7.94 -10.89 7.31
CA ARG A 87 6.60 -11.07 6.72
C ARG A 87 6.39 -10.18 5.50
N PRO A 88 5.57 -10.61 4.54
CA PRO A 88 5.29 -9.84 3.31
C PRO A 88 4.85 -8.40 3.56
N GLU A 89 4.08 -8.14 4.63
CA GLU A 89 3.58 -6.81 5.01
C GLU A 89 4.69 -5.81 5.31
N LYS A 90 5.90 -6.29 5.65
CA LYS A 90 7.07 -5.43 5.82
C LYS A 90 7.49 -4.75 4.52
N ALA A 91 7.16 -5.34 3.35
CA ALA A 91 7.36 -4.67 2.07
C ALA A 91 6.53 -3.39 1.98
N LEU A 92 5.27 -3.44 2.41
CA LEU A 92 4.38 -2.27 2.39
C LEU A 92 4.89 -1.15 3.32
N LEU A 93 5.32 -1.52 4.53
CA LEU A 93 5.91 -0.54 5.47
C LEU A 93 7.22 0.03 4.93
N GLY A 94 8.07 -0.81 4.34
CA GLY A 94 9.31 -0.39 3.70
C GLY A 94 9.10 0.56 2.54
N LEU A 95 8.11 0.30 1.68
CA LEU A 95 7.72 1.20 0.59
C LEU A 95 7.25 2.55 1.13
N ARG A 96 6.36 2.55 2.13
CA ARG A 96 5.82 3.78 2.74
C ARG A 96 6.92 4.65 3.33
N GLY A 97 7.78 4.05 4.15
CA GLY A 97 8.90 4.77 4.76
C GLY A 97 9.96 5.21 3.75
N GLY A 98 10.35 4.31 2.84
CA GLY A 98 11.39 4.59 1.84
C GLY A 98 10.99 5.65 0.83
N MET A 99 9.76 5.60 0.32
CA MET A 99 9.20 6.59 -0.61
C MET A 99 8.71 7.86 0.10
N LYS A 100 8.67 7.90 1.44
CA LYS A 100 8.19 9.02 2.25
C LYS A 100 6.76 9.45 1.89
N VAL A 101 5.89 8.48 1.61
CA VAL A 101 4.48 8.75 1.30
C VAL A 101 3.73 9.06 2.59
N PHE A 102 3.52 10.33 2.86
CA PHE A 102 3.01 10.87 4.12
C PHE A 102 1.54 10.57 4.36
N ALA A 103 0.70 10.75 3.35
CA ALA A 103 -0.76 10.68 3.49
C ALA A 103 -1.38 9.57 2.64
N ASN A 104 -2.18 8.72 3.27
CA ASN A 104 -3.07 7.77 2.60
C ASN A 104 -4.46 8.39 2.50
N LEU A 105 -4.88 8.69 1.29
CA LEU A 105 -6.19 9.26 1.00
C LEU A 105 -7.18 8.14 0.71
N ARG A 106 -8.23 8.03 1.51
CA ARG A 106 -9.25 6.98 1.41
C ARG A 106 -10.63 7.63 1.24
N PRO A 107 -11.09 7.85 -0.01
CA PRO A 107 -12.45 8.29 -0.24
C PRO A 107 -13.43 7.17 0.09
N ALA A 108 -14.45 7.48 0.88
CA ALA A 108 -15.59 6.63 1.18
C ALA A 108 -16.85 7.31 0.63
N VAL A 109 -17.19 6.98 -0.61
CA VAL A 109 -18.36 7.52 -1.30
C VAL A 109 -19.44 6.45 -1.35
N MET A 110 -20.63 6.79 -0.90
CA MET A 110 -21.78 5.90 -1.05
C MET A 110 -22.49 6.17 -2.38
N TRP A 111 -22.52 5.15 -3.23
CA TRP A 111 -23.27 5.20 -4.48
C TRP A 111 -24.76 5.02 -4.20
N LYS A 112 -25.61 5.84 -4.83
CA LYS A 112 -27.07 5.78 -4.66
C LYS A 112 -27.63 4.39 -4.88
N GLN A 113 -27.05 3.63 -5.81
CA GLN A 113 -27.47 2.26 -6.14
C GLN A 113 -27.17 1.25 -5.02
N LEU A 114 -26.30 1.59 -4.08
CA LEU A 114 -25.90 0.75 -2.95
C LEU A 114 -26.47 1.24 -1.61
N LYS A 115 -27.38 2.22 -1.63
CA LYS A 115 -27.94 2.81 -0.41
C LYS A 115 -28.62 1.76 0.48
N ASP A 116 -29.35 0.83 -0.12
CA ASP A 116 -30.09 -0.21 0.62
C ASP A 116 -29.17 -1.24 1.31
N ALA A 117 -27.89 -1.33 0.90
CA ALA A 117 -26.86 -2.15 1.55
C ALA A 117 -26.15 -1.42 2.70
N CYS A 118 -26.43 -0.15 2.92
CA CYS A 118 -25.80 0.64 3.96
C CYS A 118 -26.38 0.27 5.34
N PRO A 119 -25.53 -0.07 6.35
CA PRO A 119 -26.01 -0.42 7.69
C PRO A 119 -26.45 0.79 8.53
N LEU A 120 -26.21 2.01 8.04
CA LEU A 120 -26.58 3.22 8.74
C LEU A 120 -28.03 3.58 8.49
N LYS A 121 -28.66 4.23 9.47
CA LYS A 121 -30.02 4.75 9.35
C LYS A 121 -30.13 5.80 8.26
N ASP A 122 -31.26 5.85 7.57
CA ASP A 122 -31.52 6.84 6.51
C ASP A 122 -31.38 8.28 6.95
N GLU A 123 -31.76 8.61 8.20
CA GLU A 123 -31.59 9.93 8.77
C GLU A 123 -30.14 10.38 8.92
N ILE A 124 -29.19 9.42 9.04
CA ILE A 124 -27.74 9.69 9.12
C ILE A 124 -27.16 9.79 7.72
N VAL A 125 -27.61 8.94 6.82
CA VAL A 125 -27.11 8.87 5.45
C VAL A 125 -27.60 10.05 4.61
N GLY A 126 -28.84 10.50 4.82
CA GLY A 126 -29.45 11.59 4.05
C GLY A 126 -29.39 11.31 2.54
N ASP A 127 -28.85 12.28 1.81
CA ASP A 127 -28.68 12.19 0.34
C ASP A 127 -27.46 11.39 -0.10
N GLY A 128 -26.62 10.91 0.82
CA GLY A 128 -25.43 10.12 0.56
C GLY A 128 -24.28 10.46 1.51
N LEU A 129 -23.20 9.68 1.40
CA LEU A 129 -21.96 9.91 2.14
C LEU A 129 -20.85 10.20 1.14
N ASP A 130 -20.07 11.24 1.43
CA ASP A 130 -18.83 11.56 0.73
C ASP A 130 -17.80 12.01 1.78
N ILE A 131 -16.96 11.06 2.20
CA ILE A 131 -16.00 11.24 3.28
C ILE A 131 -14.61 10.95 2.75
N LEU A 132 -13.69 11.89 2.88
CA LEU A 132 -12.27 11.65 2.63
C LEU A 132 -11.55 11.42 3.97
N ILE A 133 -11.09 10.19 4.17
CA ILE A 133 -10.25 9.83 5.32
C ILE A 133 -8.80 10.08 4.93
N VAL A 134 -8.14 11.00 5.61
CA VAL A 134 -6.70 11.27 5.44
C VAL A 134 -5.96 10.59 6.59
N ARG A 135 -5.15 9.57 6.27
CA ARG A 135 -4.36 8.83 7.25
C ARG A 135 -2.87 9.14 7.10
N GLU A 136 -2.25 9.57 8.18
CA GLU A 136 -0.80 9.70 8.25
C GLU A 136 -0.13 8.30 8.19
N LEU A 137 1.01 8.18 7.48
CA LEU A 137 1.65 6.89 7.19
C LEU A 137 3.12 6.80 7.59
N THR A 138 3.75 7.88 8.04
CA THR A 138 5.21 7.94 8.26
C THR A 138 5.62 8.05 9.71
N GLY A 139 4.65 8.12 10.62
CA GLY A 139 4.86 8.19 12.07
C GLY A 139 3.95 7.22 12.83
N GLY A 140 3.77 7.52 14.11
CA GLY A 140 2.87 6.80 15.01
C GLY A 140 3.31 5.38 15.32
N ILE A 141 2.34 4.54 15.64
CA ILE A 141 2.52 3.18 16.14
C ILE A 141 3.37 2.25 15.25
N TYR A 142 3.42 2.49 13.93
CA TYR A 142 4.15 1.62 13.01
C TYR A 142 5.64 1.94 12.94
N PHE A 143 6.04 3.17 13.28
CA PHE A 143 7.41 3.68 13.14
C PHE A 143 7.99 4.20 14.44
N GLY A 144 7.22 4.22 15.54
CA GLY A 144 7.66 4.58 16.86
C GLY A 144 8.65 3.57 17.46
N GLU A 145 9.46 4.05 18.37
CA GLU A 145 10.36 3.20 19.15
C GLU A 145 9.53 2.29 20.07
N ARG A 146 9.85 1.01 20.09
CA ARG A 146 9.20 0.01 20.93
C ARG A 146 10.20 -0.99 21.46
N GLY A 147 9.87 -1.62 22.57
CA GLY A 147 10.73 -2.63 23.15
C GLY A 147 10.08 -3.34 24.33
N THR A 148 10.84 -4.32 24.82
CA THR A 148 10.55 -5.04 26.06
C THR A 148 11.85 -5.10 26.87
N SER A 149 11.77 -4.93 28.19
CA SER A 149 12.92 -5.07 29.08
C SER A 149 13.48 -6.49 29.05
N GLU A 150 14.75 -6.66 29.38
CA GLU A 150 15.42 -7.96 29.38
C GLU A 150 14.73 -8.99 30.31
N ASP A 151 14.16 -8.52 31.42
CA ASP A 151 13.39 -9.34 32.36
C ASP A 151 11.95 -9.63 31.92
N GLY A 152 11.51 -9.06 30.79
CA GLY A 152 10.16 -9.23 30.23
C GLY A 152 9.04 -8.53 31.01
N ASN A 153 9.36 -7.79 32.07
CA ASN A 153 8.35 -7.21 32.96
C ASN A 153 7.84 -5.84 32.51
N THR A 154 8.56 -5.20 31.60
CA THR A 154 8.19 -3.89 31.04
C THR A 154 8.17 -3.93 29.52
N ALA A 155 7.10 -3.43 28.92
CA ALA A 155 7.01 -3.22 27.49
C ALA A 155 6.64 -1.74 27.23
N TRP A 156 7.18 -1.16 26.17
CA TRP A 156 6.86 0.20 25.75
C TRP A 156 6.64 0.29 24.27
N ASP A 157 5.79 1.22 23.88
CA ASP A 157 5.55 1.63 22.51
C ASP A 157 5.39 3.15 22.49
N THR A 158 5.95 3.82 21.47
CA THR A 158 5.96 5.28 21.38
C THR A 158 5.25 5.73 20.13
N GLU A 159 4.27 6.59 20.26
CA GLU A 159 3.66 7.30 19.15
C GLU A 159 4.31 8.68 18.98
N LYS A 160 4.98 8.88 17.84
CA LYS A 160 5.63 10.14 17.51
C LYS A 160 5.24 10.59 16.13
N TYR A 161 4.74 11.81 16.04
CA TYR A 161 4.40 12.46 14.76
C TYR A 161 5.28 13.68 14.56
N THR A 162 5.82 13.82 13.37
CA THR A 162 6.62 14.99 12.96
C THR A 162 6.02 15.61 11.71
N ARG A 163 6.27 16.89 11.49
CA ARG A 163 5.95 17.50 10.20
C ARG A 163 6.83 16.88 9.12
N PRO A 164 6.27 16.63 7.91
CA PRO A 164 7.05 16.16 6.76
C PRO A 164 8.07 17.20 6.30
#